data_246801796125b4fb8986ffac27f62d8a
#
_entry.id   246801796125b4fb8986ffac27f62d8a
#
_cell.length_a   1.000
_cell.length_b   1.000
_cell.length_c   1.000
_cell.angle_alpha   90.00
_cell.angle_beta   90.00
_cell.angle_gamma   90.00
#
_symmetry.space_group_name_H-M   'P 1'
#
loop_
_entity.id
_entity.type
_entity.pdbx_description
1 polymer ?
#
loop_
_entity_poly.entity_id
_entity_poly.type
_entity_poly.pdbx_seq_one_letter_code
_entity_poly.pdbx_strand_id
1 'polypeptide(L)'
;MTLGIKLDRDDPGCPYQNGGHERMHRDMMQELEGQIDGSLNEHQKVFDIWRKEFNTERPHQGLGMKRPAEVYRKSERKYIHEKVELVYDKGMKSRMVNDRGWCNFRGKRLFIGNPFTGYQVGLKERAGQQTEVWFDNFLLGEIISATGQIAAKGTIIQQKPD
;
A
#
# COMPACT_ATOMS: atom_id res chain seq x y z
N MET A 1 -1.98 -5.25 -2.18
CA MET A 1 -1.20 -6.34 -2.76
C MET A 1 -1.57 -7.63 -2.05
N THR A 2 -0.72 -8.33 -1.31
CA THR A 2 -1.07 -9.62 -0.66
C THR A 2 -2.34 -9.60 0.21
N LEU A 3 -2.74 -8.45 0.74
CA LEU A 3 -3.98 -8.26 1.50
C LEU A 3 -5.18 -7.84 0.64
N GLY A 4 -5.03 -7.76 -0.68
CA GLY A 4 -6.08 -7.27 -1.58
C GLY A 4 -6.46 -5.81 -1.36
N ILE A 5 -5.57 -5.01 -0.75
CA ILE A 5 -5.76 -3.58 -0.57
C ILE A 5 -5.34 -2.87 -1.86
N LYS A 6 -6.27 -2.13 -2.44
CA LYS A 6 -5.98 -1.25 -3.58
C LYS A 6 -5.27 0.00 -3.06
N LEU A 7 -4.12 0.30 -3.64
CA LEU A 7 -3.47 1.59 -3.43
C LEU A 7 -4.11 2.61 -4.35
N ASP A 8 -4.59 3.68 -3.75
CA ASP A 8 -5.01 4.88 -4.47
C ASP A 8 -3.99 5.98 -4.20
N ARG A 9 -3.65 6.75 -5.21
CA ARG A 9 -2.67 7.82 -5.10
C ARG A 9 -3.23 9.07 -5.72
N ASP A 10 -2.98 10.19 -5.05
CA ASP A 10 -3.27 11.49 -5.61
C ASP A 10 -2.43 11.75 -6.85
N ASP A 11 -2.98 12.47 -7.80
CA ASP A 11 -2.25 12.90 -8.98
C ASP A 11 -1.15 13.88 -8.59
N PRO A 12 0.00 13.87 -9.29
CA PRO A 12 1.07 14.83 -9.04
C PRO A 12 0.57 16.27 -9.13
N GLY A 13 0.80 17.06 -8.09
CA GLY A 13 0.36 18.46 -8.02
C GLY A 13 -1.12 18.68 -7.66
N CYS A 14 -1.83 17.63 -7.22
CA CYS A 14 -3.25 17.68 -6.86
C CYS A 14 -3.49 17.45 -5.36
N PRO A 15 -2.93 18.25 -4.43
CA PRO A 15 -3.09 18.04 -2.99
C PRO A 15 -4.53 18.10 -2.51
N TYR A 16 -5.42 18.77 -3.24
CA TYR A 16 -6.85 18.87 -2.92
C TYR A 16 -7.56 17.51 -2.90
N GLN A 17 -7.02 16.48 -3.56
CA GLN A 17 -7.57 15.12 -3.53
C GLN A 17 -7.47 14.50 -2.13
N ASN A 18 -6.53 14.98 -1.30
CA ASN A 18 -6.38 14.57 0.10
C ASN A 18 -6.96 15.60 1.10
N GLY A 19 -7.65 16.63 0.63
CA GLY A 19 -8.12 17.75 1.43
C GLY A 19 -9.03 17.38 2.61
N GLY A 20 -9.79 16.27 2.49
CA GLY A 20 -10.61 15.76 3.59
C GLY A 20 -9.77 15.28 4.78
N HIS A 21 -8.67 14.59 4.50
CA HIS A 21 -7.74 14.08 5.51
C HIS A 21 -6.94 15.22 6.16
N GLU A 22 -6.47 16.17 5.37
CA GLU A 22 -5.78 17.36 5.86
C GLU A 22 -6.67 18.19 6.77
N ARG A 23 -7.95 18.35 6.42
CA ARG A 23 -8.93 19.05 7.24
C ARG A 23 -9.14 18.37 8.59
N MET A 24 -9.33 17.06 8.59
CA MET A 24 -9.46 16.28 9.83
C MET A 24 -8.24 16.46 10.75
N HIS A 25 -7.04 16.43 10.21
CA HIS A 25 -5.80 16.64 10.98
C HIS A 25 -5.74 18.04 11.57
N ARG A 26 -6.11 19.07 10.80
CA ARG A 26 -6.15 20.45 11.26
C ARG A 26 -7.16 20.62 12.39
N ASP A 27 -8.38 20.12 12.21
CA ASP A 27 -9.43 20.20 13.22
C ASP A 27 -8.99 19.50 14.51
N MET A 28 -8.40 18.31 14.39
CA MET A 28 -7.85 17.56 15.51
C MET A 28 -6.76 18.36 16.25
N MET A 29 -5.81 18.94 15.53
CA MET A 29 -4.73 19.74 16.15
C MET A 29 -5.28 20.97 16.88
N GLN A 30 -6.22 21.70 16.26
CA GLN A 30 -6.80 22.90 16.86
C GLN A 30 -7.62 22.59 18.13
N GLU A 31 -8.38 21.51 18.10
CA GLU A 31 -9.25 21.14 19.22
C GLU A 31 -8.49 20.50 20.38
N LEU A 32 -7.36 19.84 20.11
CA LEU A 32 -6.52 19.22 21.13
C LEU A 32 -5.38 20.11 21.60
N GLU A 33 -5.22 21.29 21.00
CA GLU A 33 -4.19 22.24 21.41
C GLU A 33 -4.39 22.64 22.89
N GLY A 34 -3.34 22.49 23.70
CA GLY A 34 -3.37 22.76 25.14
C GLY A 34 -4.06 21.70 26.00
N GLN A 35 -4.66 20.66 25.39
CA GLN A 35 -5.23 19.53 26.15
C GLN A 35 -4.28 18.35 26.31
N ILE A 36 -3.16 18.40 25.58
CA ILE A 36 -2.19 17.33 25.52
C ILE A 36 -1.04 17.69 26.47
N ASP A 37 -1.18 17.35 27.74
CA ASP A 37 -0.14 17.44 28.73
C ASP A 37 -0.06 16.12 29.50
N GLY A 38 1.17 15.64 29.77
CA GLY A 38 1.36 14.42 30.55
C GLY A 38 1.94 13.23 29.77
N SER A 39 1.58 12.04 30.17
CA SER A 39 2.11 10.78 29.64
C SER A 39 1.45 10.38 28.32
N LEU A 40 2.11 9.48 27.56
CA LEU A 40 1.57 8.90 26.32
C LEU A 40 0.18 8.28 26.52
N ASN A 41 -0.08 7.66 27.68
CA ASN A 41 -1.37 7.06 27.99
C ASN A 41 -2.47 8.11 28.19
N GLU A 42 -2.13 9.27 28.73
CA GLU A 42 -3.07 10.40 28.89
C GLU A 42 -3.38 11.01 27.51
N HIS A 43 -2.36 11.21 26.67
CA HIS A 43 -2.56 11.63 25.29
C HIS A 43 -3.49 10.66 24.55
N GLN A 44 -3.28 9.34 24.69
CA GLN A 44 -4.12 8.35 24.01
C GLN A 44 -5.59 8.46 24.43
N LYS A 45 -5.87 8.69 25.69
CA LYS A 45 -7.26 8.86 26.19
C LYS A 45 -7.93 10.08 25.57
N VAL A 46 -7.21 11.20 25.47
CA VAL A 46 -7.73 12.42 24.85
C VAL A 46 -8.03 12.19 23.37
N PHE A 47 -7.11 11.55 22.63
CA PHE A 47 -7.35 11.17 21.24
C PHE A 47 -8.53 10.19 21.08
N ASP A 48 -8.71 9.27 21.99
CA ASP A 48 -9.81 8.29 21.91
C ASP A 48 -11.17 8.96 22.13
N ILE A 49 -11.25 9.94 23.03
CA ILE A 49 -12.46 10.76 23.24
C ILE A 49 -12.76 11.56 21.97
N TRP A 50 -11.78 12.30 21.46
CA TRP A 50 -11.93 13.08 20.24
C TRP A 50 -12.36 12.21 19.05
N ARG A 51 -11.71 11.07 18.85
CA ARG A 51 -12.02 10.11 17.79
C ARG A 51 -13.45 9.60 17.89
N LYS A 52 -13.91 9.30 19.11
CA LYS A 52 -15.28 8.87 19.33
C LYS A 52 -16.25 9.95 18.92
N GLU A 53 -16.08 11.17 19.43
CA GLU A 53 -16.93 12.30 19.11
C GLU A 53 -16.96 12.60 17.60
N PHE A 54 -15.78 12.68 16.97
CA PHE A 54 -15.63 12.88 15.52
C PHE A 54 -16.41 11.86 14.70
N ASN A 55 -16.37 10.61 15.07
CA ASN A 55 -17.00 9.53 14.31
C ASN A 55 -18.50 9.35 14.61
N THR A 56 -18.94 9.62 15.84
CA THR A 56 -20.31 9.26 16.28
C THR A 56 -21.24 10.46 16.46
N GLU A 57 -20.71 11.67 16.59
CA GLU A 57 -21.51 12.85 16.94
C GLU A 57 -21.49 13.93 15.84
N ARG A 58 -20.37 14.08 15.13
CA ARG A 58 -20.20 15.15 14.13
C ARG A 58 -20.76 14.76 12.76
N PRO A 59 -21.71 15.52 12.21
CA PRO A 59 -22.13 15.36 10.83
C PRO A 59 -21.07 15.96 9.89
N HIS A 60 -20.78 15.27 8.77
CA HIS A 60 -19.80 15.70 7.80
C HIS A 60 -20.45 16.05 6.47
N GLN A 61 -20.19 17.26 5.97
CA GLN A 61 -20.74 17.73 4.68
C GLN A 61 -20.35 16.81 3.52
N GLY A 62 -19.10 16.31 3.48
CA GLY A 62 -18.63 15.37 2.46
C GLY A 62 -19.33 14.01 2.50
N LEU A 63 -20.04 13.68 3.58
CA LEU A 63 -20.86 12.47 3.75
C LEU A 63 -22.37 12.78 3.64
N GLY A 64 -22.74 13.92 3.08
CA GLY A 64 -24.15 14.35 3.01
C GLY A 64 -24.76 14.58 4.40
N MET A 65 -24.00 15.21 5.30
CA MET A 65 -24.39 15.50 6.70
C MET A 65 -24.60 14.24 7.56
N LYS A 66 -24.12 13.08 7.12
CA LYS A 66 -24.08 11.87 7.93
C LYS A 66 -22.83 11.84 8.79
N ARG A 67 -22.87 11.10 9.89
CA ARG A 67 -21.72 10.83 10.75
C ARG A 67 -20.89 9.71 10.13
N PRO A 68 -19.56 9.70 10.29
CA PRO A 68 -18.72 8.63 9.78
C PRO A 68 -19.17 7.22 10.21
N ALA A 69 -19.60 7.04 11.46
CA ALA A 69 -20.09 5.76 11.98
C ALA A 69 -21.36 5.26 11.28
N GLU A 70 -22.18 6.12 10.68
CA GLU A 70 -23.37 5.72 9.93
C GLU A 70 -23.03 5.18 8.55
N VAL A 71 -21.90 5.60 8.00
CA VAL A 71 -21.44 5.23 6.65
C VAL A 71 -20.42 4.10 6.70
N TYR A 72 -19.56 4.08 7.72
CA TYR A 72 -18.51 3.07 7.85
C TYR A 72 -19.11 1.67 7.99
N ARG A 73 -18.55 0.74 7.25
CA ARG A 73 -18.82 -0.70 7.39
C ARG A 73 -17.53 -1.42 7.71
N LYS A 74 -17.53 -2.17 8.79
CA LYS A 74 -16.38 -3.01 9.14
C LYS A 74 -16.15 -4.04 8.03
N SER A 75 -14.90 -4.15 7.60
CA SER A 75 -14.52 -5.16 6.61
C SER A 75 -14.77 -6.57 7.17
N GLU A 76 -15.36 -7.43 6.36
CA GLU A 76 -15.49 -8.87 6.66
C GLU A 76 -14.16 -9.62 6.45
N ARG A 77 -13.20 -8.99 5.79
CA ARG A 77 -11.88 -9.58 5.55
C ARG A 77 -11.12 -9.71 6.87
N LYS A 78 -10.63 -10.90 7.13
CA LYS A 78 -9.72 -11.15 8.26
C LYS A 78 -8.30 -10.84 7.83
N TYR A 79 -7.54 -10.22 8.72
CA TYR A 79 -6.10 -10.06 8.52
C TYR A 79 -5.44 -11.44 8.58
N ILE A 80 -4.70 -11.79 7.54
CA ILE A 80 -3.96 -13.04 7.45
C ILE A 80 -2.54 -12.74 7.93
N HIS A 81 -2.17 -13.28 9.09
CA HIS A 81 -0.83 -13.13 9.66
C HIS A 81 0.20 -14.01 8.94
N GLU A 82 -0.27 -15.07 8.30
CA GLU A 82 0.59 -15.99 7.58
C GLU A 82 1.06 -15.38 6.26
N LYS A 83 2.24 -15.83 5.84
CA LYS A 83 2.82 -15.40 4.58
C LYS A 83 1.97 -15.97 3.43
N VAL A 84 1.35 -15.08 2.66
CA VAL A 84 0.55 -15.47 1.50
C VAL A 84 1.48 -16.04 0.43
N GLU A 85 1.24 -17.27 -0.01
CA GLU A 85 1.93 -17.85 -1.14
C GLU A 85 1.41 -17.22 -2.43
N LEU A 86 2.33 -16.62 -3.18
CA LEU A 86 2.01 -15.95 -4.43
C LEU A 86 2.05 -16.97 -5.59
N VAL A 87 0.94 -17.07 -6.30
CA VAL A 87 0.82 -17.95 -7.47
C VAL A 87 0.90 -17.09 -8.72
N TYR A 88 1.81 -17.44 -9.62
CA TYR A 88 2.02 -16.77 -10.89
C TYR A 88 1.49 -17.59 -12.05
N ASP A 89 1.07 -16.91 -13.12
CA ASP A 89 0.57 -17.54 -14.34
C ASP A 89 1.62 -18.46 -14.99
N LYS A 90 1.18 -19.46 -15.74
CA LYS A 90 2.06 -20.45 -16.42
C LYS A 90 3.12 -19.82 -17.33
N GLY A 91 2.93 -18.59 -17.80
CA GLY A 91 3.88 -17.84 -18.61
C GLY A 91 4.96 -17.09 -17.82
N MET A 92 4.90 -17.11 -16.49
CA MET A 92 5.87 -16.44 -15.62
C MET A 92 6.78 -17.46 -14.94
N LYS A 93 8.07 -17.11 -14.82
CA LYS A 93 9.02 -17.87 -14.01
C LYS A 93 9.10 -17.26 -12.63
N SER A 94 8.76 -18.00 -11.58
CA SER A 94 8.90 -17.51 -10.21
C SER A 94 10.33 -17.67 -9.68
N ARG A 95 10.77 -16.72 -8.87
CA ARG A 95 12.08 -16.76 -8.17
C ARG A 95 11.92 -16.24 -6.76
N MET A 96 12.50 -16.96 -5.82
CA MET A 96 12.57 -16.55 -4.42
C MET A 96 13.56 -15.39 -4.24
N VAL A 97 13.14 -14.38 -3.50
CA VAL A 97 14.02 -13.28 -3.07
C VAL A 97 14.69 -13.68 -1.76
N ASN A 98 16.02 -13.65 -1.74
CA ASN A 98 16.80 -14.04 -0.57
C ASN A 98 16.76 -12.98 0.55
N ASP A 99 17.45 -13.26 1.67
CA ASP A 99 17.56 -12.42 2.87
C ASP A 99 18.14 -11.02 2.63
N ARG A 100 18.83 -10.82 1.51
CA ARG A 100 19.44 -9.55 1.11
C ARG A 100 18.70 -8.85 -0.03
N GLY A 101 17.49 -9.27 -0.34
CA GLY A 101 16.66 -8.65 -1.38
C GLY A 101 17.03 -9.03 -2.81
N TRP A 102 17.81 -10.10 -3.03
CA TRP A 102 18.24 -10.53 -4.35
C TRP A 102 17.57 -11.81 -4.82
N CYS A 103 17.40 -11.94 -6.12
CA CYS A 103 17.09 -13.23 -6.76
C CYS A 103 18.01 -13.49 -7.94
N ASN A 104 18.06 -14.76 -8.39
CA ASN A 104 18.86 -15.16 -9.55
C ASN A 104 17.95 -15.44 -10.74
N PHE A 105 18.31 -14.86 -11.89
CA PHE A 105 17.60 -15.10 -13.15
C PHE A 105 18.58 -15.11 -14.33
N ARG A 106 18.58 -16.20 -15.11
CA ARG A 106 19.46 -16.37 -16.29
C ARG A 106 20.96 -16.08 -15.97
N GLY A 107 21.44 -16.59 -14.85
CA GLY A 107 22.84 -16.39 -14.42
C GLY A 107 23.18 -14.99 -13.91
N LYS A 108 22.23 -14.06 -13.90
CA LYS A 108 22.39 -12.71 -13.35
C LYS A 108 21.74 -12.60 -11.98
N ARG A 109 22.35 -11.83 -11.10
CA ARG A 109 21.76 -11.43 -9.82
C ARG A 109 20.96 -10.16 -10.03
N LEU A 110 19.69 -10.19 -9.59
CA LEU A 110 18.76 -9.07 -9.69
C LEU A 110 18.42 -8.58 -8.28
N PHE A 111 18.61 -7.31 -8.03
CA PHE A 111 18.19 -6.67 -6.79
C PHE A 111 16.72 -6.29 -6.91
N ILE A 112 15.87 -6.92 -6.12
CA ILE A 112 14.42 -6.68 -6.09
C ILE A 112 14.08 -5.67 -4.99
N GLY A 113 14.76 -5.79 -3.84
CA GLY A 113 14.56 -4.95 -2.66
C GLY A 113 14.28 -5.76 -1.40
N ASN A 114 14.73 -5.23 -0.26
CA ASN A 114 14.58 -5.88 1.04
C ASN A 114 13.12 -6.15 1.46
N PRO A 115 12.13 -5.29 1.12
CA PRO A 115 10.72 -5.56 1.46
C PRO A 115 10.15 -6.85 0.88
N PHE A 116 10.78 -7.39 -0.18
CA PHE A 116 10.34 -8.61 -0.85
C PHE A 116 11.04 -9.88 -0.36
N THR A 117 11.92 -9.75 0.65
CA THR A 117 12.66 -10.86 1.23
C THR A 117 11.75 -12.02 1.64
N GLY A 118 12.10 -13.21 1.16
CA GLY A 118 11.37 -14.45 1.44
C GLY A 118 10.02 -14.54 0.73
N TYR A 119 9.72 -13.68 -0.22
CA TYR A 119 8.63 -13.85 -1.17
C TYR A 119 9.15 -14.30 -2.54
N GLN A 120 8.26 -14.87 -3.32
CA GLN A 120 8.52 -15.11 -4.73
C GLN A 120 8.16 -13.88 -5.56
N VAL A 121 8.92 -13.60 -6.62
CA VAL A 121 8.60 -12.64 -7.66
C VAL A 121 8.38 -13.36 -8.98
N GLY A 122 7.43 -12.88 -9.78
CA GLY A 122 7.15 -13.39 -11.12
C GLY A 122 8.00 -12.66 -12.16
N LEU A 123 8.60 -13.40 -13.07
CA LEU A 123 9.41 -12.90 -14.16
C LEU A 123 8.73 -13.27 -15.47
N LYS A 124 8.22 -12.27 -16.20
CA LYS A 124 7.51 -12.44 -17.47
C LYS A 124 8.36 -11.95 -18.62
N GLU A 125 8.69 -12.86 -19.52
CA GLU A 125 9.43 -12.53 -20.73
C GLU A 125 8.49 -11.92 -21.78
N ARG A 126 8.92 -10.82 -22.37
CA ARG A 126 8.25 -10.12 -23.48
C ARG A 126 9.08 -10.26 -24.76
N ALA A 127 8.47 -9.95 -25.90
CA ALA A 127 9.18 -9.84 -27.15
C ALA A 127 10.31 -8.80 -27.05
N GLY A 128 11.46 -9.05 -27.72
CA GLY A 128 12.61 -8.13 -27.68
C GLY A 128 13.52 -8.29 -26.45
N GLN A 129 13.52 -9.45 -25.79
CA GLN A 129 14.38 -9.75 -24.63
C GLN A 129 14.10 -8.89 -23.36
N GLN A 130 12.98 -8.20 -23.32
CA GLN A 130 12.55 -7.49 -22.14
C GLN A 130 11.97 -8.47 -21.12
N THR A 131 12.26 -8.30 -19.85
CA THR A 131 11.73 -9.13 -18.77
C THR A 131 11.10 -8.23 -17.72
N GLU A 132 9.81 -8.39 -17.54
CA GLU A 132 9.05 -7.72 -16.48
C GLU A 132 9.23 -8.45 -15.16
N VAL A 133 9.30 -7.68 -14.07
CA VAL A 133 9.36 -8.20 -12.69
C VAL A 133 8.06 -7.86 -11.98
N TRP A 134 7.37 -8.87 -11.52
CA TRP A 134 6.06 -8.77 -10.90
C TRP A 134 6.08 -9.23 -9.44
N PHE A 135 5.35 -8.53 -8.59
CA PHE A 135 5.05 -8.98 -7.24
C PHE A 135 3.52 -9.08 -7.11
N ASP A 136 3.02 -10.30 -7.03
CA ASP A 136 1.58 -10.57 -7.18
C ASP A 136 1.08 -10.01 -8.55
N ASN A 137 0.09 -9.15 -8.54
CA ASN A 137 -0.44 -8.45 -9.71
C ASN A 137 0.20 -7.07 -9.95
N PHE A 138 1.31 -6.76 -9.28
CA PHE A 138 1.95 -5.47 -9.32
C PHE A 138 3.25 -5.51 -10.12
N LEU A 139 3.35 -4.68 -11.17
CA LEU A 139 4.57 -4.55 -11.96
C LEU A 139 5.60 -3.70 -11.21
N LEU A 140 6.68 -4.32 -10.74
CA LEU A 140 7.79 -3.63 -10.08
C LEU A 140 8.63 -2.85 -11.09
N GLY A 141 8.83 -3.40 -12.29
CA GLY A 141 9.63 -2.78 -13.34
C GLY A 141 10.11 -3.78 -14.38
N GLU A 142 11.02 -3.34 -15.21
CA GLU A 142 11.66 -4.15 -16.25
C GLU A 142 13.16 -4.30 -15.99
N ILE A 143 13.71 -5.45 -16.34
CA ILE A 143 15.15 -5.71 -16.24
C ILE A 143 15.89 -4.99 -17.36
N ILE A 144 16.84 -4.13 -17.00
CA ILE A 144 17.78 -3.54 -17.93
C ILE A 144 18.84 -4.60 -18.26
N SER A 145 18.84 -5.09 -19.49
CA SER A 145 19.71 -6.20 -19.92
C SER A 145 21.20 -5.94 -19.73
N ALA A 146 21.65 -4.69 -19.83
CA ALA A 146 23.05 -4.32 -19.67
C ALA A 146 23.54 -4.44 -18.22
N THR A 147 22.77 -3.99 -17.24
CA THR A 147 23.18 -3.90 -15.83
C THR A 147 22.57 -4.95 -14.94
N GLY A 148 21.49 -5.59 -15.36
CA GLY A 148 20.67 -6.46 -14.50
C GLY A 148 19.89 -5.70 -13.44
N GLN A 149 19.86 -4.37 -13.50
CA GLN A 149 19.04 -3.55 -12.62
C GLN A 149 17.59 -3.52 -13.10
N ILE A 150 16.68 -3.25 -12.17
CA ILE A 150 15.26 -3.06 -12.50
C ILE A 150 15.02 -1.57 -12.72
N ALA A 151 14.63 -1.21 -13.95
CA ALA A 151 14.08 0.11 -14.20
C ALA A 151 12.66 0.13 -13.63
N ALA A 152 12.46 0.90 -12.57
CA ALA A 152 11.14 1.09 -12.01
C ALA A 152 10.23 1.73 -13.07
N LYS A 153 9.17 1.05 -13.46
CA LYS A 153 8.06 1.68 -14.19
C LYS A 153 7.10 2.24 -13.17
N GLY A 154 6.70 3.49 -13.38
CA GLY A 154 5.66 4.12 -12.57
C GLY A 154 4.48 3.16 -12.41
N THR A 155 4.01 3.06 -11.21
CA THR A 155 3.07 2.05 -10.71
C THR A 155 1.80 1.99 -11.55
N ILE A 156 1.69 1.04 -12.47
CA ILE A 156 0.42 0.71 -13.11
C ILE A 156 -0.08 -0.56 -12.42
N ILE A 157 -1.08 -0.41 -11.59
CA ILE A 157 -1.81 -1.56 -11.05
C ILE A 157 -2.67 -2.10 -12.19
N GLN A 158 -2.21 -3.13 -12.88
CA GLN A 158 -3.08 -3.88 -13.76
C GLN A 158 -3.91 -4.82 -12.89
N GLN A 159 -5.21 -4.55 -12.80
CA GLN A 159 -6.14 -5.55 -12.25
C GLN A 159 -6.09 -6.77 -13.18
N LYS A 160 -5.96 -7.94 -12.57
CA LYS A 160 -6.12 -9.20 -13.27
C LYS A 160 -7.55 -9.20 -13.83
N PRO A 161 -7.78 -9.44 -15.13
CA PRO A 161 -9.13 -9.69 -15.59
C PRO A 161 -9.66 -10.94 -14.87
N ASP A 162 -10.88 -10.84 -14.38
CA ASP A 162 -11.62 -11.93 -13.74
C ASP A 162 -11.74 -13.17 -14.65
#